data_8f2370d9b7b387a560d155a6cc778f07
#
_entry.id   8f2370d9b7b387a560d155a6cc778f07
#
_cell.length_a   1.000
_cell.length_b   1.000
_cell.length_c   1.000
_cell.angle_alpha   90.00
_cell.angle_beta   90.00
_cell.angle_gamma   90.00
#
_symmetry.space_group_name_H-M   'P 1'
#
loop_
_entity.id
_entity.type
_entity.pdbx_description
1 polymer ?
#
loop_
_entity_poly.entity_id
_entity_poly.type
_entity_poly.pdbx_seq_one_letter_code
_entity_poly.pdbx_strand_id
1 'polypeptide(L)'
;MPLSSTMQEMTASDGLKLAYAIDDFSDPWGPQETLILIHAAMGSSRRLYKWIPILSRHFRVVRPDMRGHGRTQIPGPDQLSLTRLTKDVIELADHLGLKRFHLAGSSAGSIVAMRTAIDNPERVLTLANFASTPGLKPSNIDMNKWVNGIKAKGFKSFLEETIEERFPNVQDKGFLKWFVEESAKTDVDLFARFGPMMKEVDYTADLHRIKCPMLNVMPGHDPLGSKAQYEVYRQHVPHSEYIWYDGLPHNITDSVPERCAEDLLKFLLKHKGRA
;
A
#
# COMPACT_ATOMS: atom_id res chain seq x y z
N MET A 1 -4.57 13.59 22.44
CA MET A 1 -4.38 14.39 21.21
C MET A 1 -4.35 13.41 20.06
N PRO A 2 -5.04 13.61 18.95
CA PRO A 2 -4.84 12.76 17.79
C PRO A 2 -3.37 12.92 17.38
N LEU A 3 -2.65 11.79 17.17
CA LEU A 3 -1.32 11.75 16.60
C LEU A 3 -1.42 12.30 15.16
N SER A 4 -1.36 13.63 15.02
CA SER A 4 -1.29 14.26 13.70
C SER A 4 0.18 14.31 13.32
N SER A 5 0.66 13.26 12.62
CA SER A 5 1.91 13.39 11.89
C SER A 5 1.82 14.64 11.02
N THR A 6 2.79 15.53 11.14
CA THR A 6 2.85 16.69 10.26
C THR A 6 3.15 16.19 8.85
N MET A 7 2.21 16.44 7.93
CA MET A 7 2.45 16.15 6.51
C MET A 7 3.53 17.09 5.99
N GLN A 8 4.47 16.52 5.25
CA GLN A 8 5.55 17.21 4.54
C GLN A 8 5.31 17.09 3.04
N GLU A 9 6.01 17.88 2.26
CA GLU A 9 5.93 17.84 0.80
C GLU A 9 7.33 17.81 0.19
N MET A 10 7.45 17.12 -0.94
CA MET A 10 8.59 17.20 -1.84
C MET A 10 8.10 17.45 -3.26
N THR A 11 8.96 17.97 -4.11
CA THR A 11 8.69 18.10 -5.55
C THR A 11 9.39 16.96 -6.28
N ALA A 12 8.60 16.13 -6.97
CA ALA A 12 9.12 15.07 -7.82
C ALA A 12 9.81 15.62 -9.07
N SER A 13 10.62 14.81 -9.75
CA SER A 13 11.39 15.23 -10.92
C SER A 13 10.55 15.72 -12.11
N ASP A 14 9.26 15.38 -12.14
CA ASP A 14 8.28 15.86 -13.12
C ASP A 14 7.48 17.09 -12.65
N GLY A 15 7.90 17.72 -11.53
CA GLY A 15 7.30 18.92 -10.98
C GLY A 15 6.08 18.69 -10.08
N LEU A 16 5.59 17.46 -9.94
CA LEU A 16 4.43 17.17 -9.10
C LEU A 16 4.79 17.21 -7.62
N LYS A 17 3.93 17.79 -6.79
CA LYS A 17 4.09 17.82 -5.34
C LYS A 17 3.58 16.54 -4.71
N LEU A 18 4.47 15.82 -4.02
CA LEU A 18 4.18 14.61 -3.27
C LEU A 18 4.12 14.92 -1.78
N ALA A 19 3.02 14.53 -1.15
CA ALA A 19 2.85 14.64 0.30
C ALA A 19 3.23 13.33 1.00
N TYR A 20 3.85 13.44 2.17
CA TYR A 20 4.20 12.30 3.01
C TYR A 20 4.20 12.66 4.48
N ALA A 21 4.03 11.67 5.34
CA ALA A 21 4.17 11.81 6.78
C ALA A 21 5.38 11.01 7.28
N ILE A 22 6.03 11.48 8.34
CA ILE A 22 7.07 10.75 9.06
C ILE A 22 6.63 10.59 10.51
N ASP A 23 6.68 9.35 10.98
CA ASP A 23 6.43 8.98 12.36
C ASP A 23 7.68 8.25 12.88
N ASP A 24 8.36 8.86 13.86
CA ASP A 24 9.58 8.31 14.44
C ASP A 24 9.56 8.51 15.96
N PHE A 25 9.44 7.40 16.67
CA PHE A 25 9.51 7.31 18.12
C PHE A 25 10.55 6.26 18.53
N SER A 26 11.48 5.94 17.64
CA SER A 26 12.59 5.05 17.91
C SER A 26 13.62 5.68 18.82
N ASP A 27 14.49 4.87 19.41
CA ASP A 27 15.51 5.36 20.33
C ASP A 27 16.57 6.16 19.56
N PRO A 28 16.80 7.46 19.88
CA PRO A 28 17.66 8.34 19.10
C PRO A 28 19.16 8.00 19.18
N TRP A 29 19.55 7.14 20.10
CA TRP A 29 20.95 6.66 20.23
C TRP A 29 21.23 5.36 19.49
N GLY A 30 20.24 4.74 18.86
CA GLY A 30 20.36 3.50 18.11
C GLY A 30 20.39 3.72 16.60
N PRO A 31 20.79 2.70 15.82
CA PRO A 31 20.67 2.74 14.36
C PRO A 31 19.19 2.81 13.97
N GLN A 32 18.85 3.82 13.18
CA GLN A 32 17.50 4.02 12.68
C GLN A 32 17.37 3.46 11.28
N GLU A 33 16.54 2.44 11.11
CA GLU A 33 16.14 1.95 9.79
C GLU A 33 14.77 2.52 9.43
N THR A 34 14.58 2.81 8.15
CA THR A 34 13.36 3.43 7.66
C THR A 34 12.47 2.41 6.96
N LEU A 35 11.19 2.43 7.30
CA LEU A 35 10.12 1.73 6.60
C LEU A 35 9.31 2.72 5.78
N ILE A 36 9.23 2.52 4.46
CA ILE A 36 8.26 3.20 3.60
C ILE A 36 7.01 2.32 3.52
N LEU A 37 5.86 2.87 3.90
CA LEU A 37 4.58 2.16 3.98
C LEU A 37 3.54 2.80 3.07
N ILE A 38 3.14 2.10 2.00
CA ILE A 38 2.29 2.62 0.92
C ILE A 38 0.84 2.14 1.09
N HIS A 39 -0.10 3.08 1.08
CA HIS A 39 -1.53 2.84 1.27
C HIS A 39 -2.20 2.15 0.06
N ALA A 40 -3.41 1.60 0.27
CA ALA A 40 -4.26 1.03 -0.78
C ALA A 40 -4.89 2.11 -1.67
N ALA A 41 -5.37 1.73 -2.86
CA ALA A 41 -6.20 2.60 -3.70
C ALA A 41 -7.42 3.15 -2.94
N MET A 42 -7.99 4.25 -3.42
CA MET A 42 -9.13 4.93 -2.80
C MET A 42 -8.87 5.29 -1.33
N GLY A 43 -7.64 5.71 -1.00
CA GLY A 43 -7.27 6.02 0.37
C GLY A 43 -6.11 7.01 0.43
N SER A 44 -5.54 7.12 1.61
CA SER A 44 -4.37 7.94 1.89
C SER A 44 -3.52 7.31 2.99
N SER A 45 -2.37 7.90 3.27
CA SER A 45 -1.51 7.54 4.41
C SER A 45 -2.26 7.54 5.75
N ARG A 46 -3.38 8.27 5.85
CA ARG A 46 -4.21 8.30 7.07
C ARG A 46 -4.86 6.96 7.38
N ARG A 47 -5.16 6.13 6.40
CA ARG A 47 -5.75 4.79 6.64
C ARG A 47 -4.82 3.85 7.41
N LEU A 48 -3.53 4.17 7.47
CA LEU A 48 -2.50 3.40 8.17
C LEU A 48 -2.27 3.87 9.62
N TYR A 49 -3.14 4.73 10.18
CA TYR A 49 -2.93 5.39 11.48
C TYR A 49 -2.76 4.42 12.66
N LYS A 50 -3.47 3.30 12.66
CA LYS A 50 -3.38 2.28 13.72
C LYS A 50 -2.08 1.46 13.68
N TRP A 51 -1.37 1.48 12.56
CA TRP A 51 -0.07 0.81 12.43
C TRP A 51 1.05 1.57 13.12
N ILE A 52 0.91 2.90 13.23
CA ILE A 52 1.97 3.78 13.67
C ILE A 52 2.41 3.54 15.11
N PRO A 53 1.54 3.41 16.11
CA PRO A 53 1.97 3.16 17.48
C PRO A 53 2.81 1.90 17.66
N ILE A 54 2.62 0.90 16.78
CA ILE A 54 3.33 -0.38 16.80
C ILE A 54 4.69 -0.27 16.09
N LEU A 55 4.71 0.31 14.89
CA LEU A 55 5.91 0.31 14.04
C LEU A 55 6.89 1.41 14.39
N SER A 56 6.41 2.61 14.71
CA SER A 56 7.25 3.80 14.89
C SER A 56 8.14 3.78 16.13
N ARG A 57 7.91 2.86 17.07
CA ARG A 57 8.83 2.59 18.19
C ARG A 57 10.09 1.86 17.78
N HIS A 58 10.09 1.24 16.61
CA HIS A 58 11.18 0.36 16.15
C HIS A 58 11.82 0.82 14.84
N PHE A 59 11.08 1.56 14.02
CA PHE A 59 11.49 2.06 12.71
C PHE A 59 11.01 3.50 12.51
N ARG A 60 11.77 4.28 11.77
CA ARG A 60 11.27 5.53 11.20
C ARG A 60 10.28 5.18 10.09
N VAL A 61 8.98 5.46 10.28
CA VAL A 61 7.93 5.12 9.35
C VAL A 61 7.62 6.30 8.44
N VAL A 62 7.81 6.15 7.14
CA VAL A 62 7.48 7.13 6.11
C VAL A 62 6.26 6.66 5.35
N ARG A 63 5.21 7.48 5.33
CA ARG A 63 3.93 7.16 4.68
C ARG A 63 3.63 8.18 3.60
N PRO A 64 3.99 7.92 2.34
CA PRO A 64 3.59 8.79 1.23
C PRO A 64 2.10 8.64 0.92
N ASP A 65 1.49 9.74 0.46
CA ASP A 65 0.26 9.68 -0.31
C ASP A 65 0.62 9.47 -1.78
N MET A 66 0.14 8.38 -2.40
CA MET A 66 0.38 8.14 -3.82
C MET A 66 -0.15 9.29 -4.68
N ARG A 67 0.39 9.46 -5.88
CA ARG A 67 -0.07 10.49 -6.85
C ARG A 67 -1.58 10.58 -6.92
N GLY A 68 -2.11 11.79 -6.72
CA GLY A 68 -3.53 12.10 -6.75
C GLY A 68 -4.35 11.59 -5.58
N HIS A 69 -3.70 10.94 -4.60
CA HIS A 69 -4.36 10.50 -3.38
C HIS A 69 -4.00 11.40 -2.19
N GLY A 70 -4.88 11.44 -1.20
CA GLY A 70 -4.66 12.18 0.03
C GLY A 70 -4.37 13.66 -0.20
N ARG A 71 -3.15 14.11 0.16
CA ARG A 71 -2.67 15.49 -0.04
C ARG A 71 -1.71 15.64 -1.21
N THR A 72 -1.34 14.54 -1.85
CA THR A 72 -0.51 14.60 -3.05
C THR A 72 -1.31 15.17 -4.21
N GLN A 73 -0.67 16.08 -4.95
CA GLN A 73 -1.26 16.76 -6.10
C GLN A 73 -1.85 15.75 -7.10
N ILE A 74 -3.00 16.10 -7.68
CA ILE A 74 -3.62 15.30 -8.75
C ILE A 74 -2.75 15.41 -10.01
N PRO A 75 -2.28 14.27 -10.57
CA PRO A 75 -1.43 14.28 -11.75
C PRO A 75 -2.20 14.62 -13.01
N GLY A 76 -1.53 15.31 -13.94
CA GLY A 76 -1.98 15.43 -15.32
C GLY A 76 -2.04 14.05 -16.02
N PRO A 77 -2.63 14.00 -17.23
CA PRO A 77 -2.76 12.74 -17.99
C PRO A 77 -1.43 12.01 -18.17
N ASP A 78 -0.37 12.72 -18.53
CA ASP A 78 0.96 12.18 -18.83
C ASP A 78 1.82 11.91 -17.56
N GLN A 79 1.34 12.32 -16.40
CA GLN A 79 2.04 12.17 -15.13
C GLN A 79 1.55 10.96 -14.32
N LEU A 80 0.69 10.09 -14.84
CA LEU A 80 0.17 8.91 -14.16
C LEU A 80 0.56 7.64 -14.92
N SER A 81 1.53 6.91 -14.38
CA SER A 81 1.93 5.59 -14.85
C SER A 81 2.51 4.78 -13.70
N LEU A 82 2.56 3.45 -13.84
CA LEU A 82 3.21 2.56 -12.85
C LEU A 82 4.69 2.92 -12.67
N THR A 83 5.39 3.20 -13.76
CA THR A 83 6.79 3.65 -13.72
C THR A 83 6.92 4.94 -12.90
N ARG A 84 5.95 5.87 -13.04
CA ARG A 84 6.00 7.13 -12.28
C ARG A 84 5.74 6.90 -10.79
N LEU A 85 4.77 6.05 -10.43
CA LEU A 85 4.51 5.68 -9.04
C LEU A 85 5.74 5.03 -8.38
N THR A 86 6.45 4.18 -9.10
CA THR A 86 7.70 3.55 -8.64
C THR A 86 8.81 4.59 -8.44
N LYS A 87 8.96 5.51 -9.40
CA LYS A 87 9.93 6.61 -9.28
C LYS A 87 9.64 7.50 -8.09
N ASP A 88 8.38 7.77 -7.77
CA ASP A 88 8.02 8.56 -6.59
C ASP A 88 8.56 7.97 -5.30
N VAL A 89 8.52 6.65 -5.16
CA VAL A 89 9.08 5.95 -3.98
C VAL A 89 10.60 6.15 -3.91
N ILE A 90 11.31 6.01 -5.02
CA ILE A 90 12.76 6.18 -5.07
C ILE A 90 13.15 7.65 -4.86
N GLU A 91 12.46 8.58 -5.52
CA GLU A 91 12.72 10.01 -5.35
C GLU A 91 12.43 10.48 -3.92
N LEU A 92 11.40 9.92 -3.26
CA LEU A 92 11.15 10.16 -1.84
C LEU A 92 12.28 9.61 -0.97
N ALA A 93 12.75 8.40 -1.25
CA ALA A 93 13.89 7.81 -0.53
C ALA A 93 15.16 8.67 -0.71
N ASP A 94 15.43 9.16 -1.93
CA ASP A 94 16.58 10.03 -2.22
C ASP A 94 16.44 11.39 -1.54
N HIS A 95 15.25 12.00 -1.57
CA HIS A 95 14.95 13.25 -0.85
C HIS A 95 15.21 13.14 0.66
N LEU A 96 14.95 11.96 1.24
CA LEU A 96 15.17 11.68 2.65
C LEU A 96 16.59 11.16 2.96
N GLY A 97 17.46 11.08 1.96
CA GLY A 97 18.84 10.59 2.10
C GLY A 97 18.96 9.08 2.38
N LEU A 98 17.92 8.30 2.04
CA LEU A 98 17.88 6.88 2.31
C LEU A 98 18.61 6.11 1.20
N LYS A 99 19.73 5.50 1.51
CA LYS A 99 20.42 4.59 0.57
C LYS A 99 19.67 3.28 0.40
N ARG A 100 19.19 2.71 1.51
CA ARG A 100 18.38 1.48 1.57
C ARG A 100 17.24 1.66 2.55
N PHE A 101 16.13 0.95 2.34
CA PHE A 101 14.93 1.05 3.17
C PHE A 101 14.11 -0.24 3.13
N HIS A 102 13.32 -0.46 4.18
CA HIS A 102 12.25 -1.46 4.18
C HIS A 102 11.05 -0.91 3.44
N LEU A 103 10.34 -1.77 2.72
CA LEU A 103 9.20 -1.36 1.90
C LEU A 103 8.00 -2.26 2.18
N ALA A 104 6.86 -1.66 2.46
CA ALA A 104 5.61 -2.38 2.62
C ALA A 104 4.47 -1.66 1.90
N GLY A 105 3.48 -2.42 1.45
CA GLY A 105 2.32 -1.85 0.80
C GLY A 105 1.05 -2.63 1.06
N SER A 106 -0.09 -1.96 0.87
CA SER A 106 -1.43 -2.53 0.93
C SER A 106 -2.09 -2.48 -0.44
N SER A 107 -2.58 -3.62 -0.96
CA SER A 107 -3.32 -3.71 -2.23
C SER A 107 -2.57 -3.00 -3.38
N ALA A 108 -3.10 -1.92 -3.95
CA ALA A 108 -2.42 -1.12 -4.98
C ALA A 108 -1.03 -0.63 -4.53
N GLY A 109 -0.87 -0.26 -3.26
CA GLY A 109 0.43 0.09 -2.68
C GLY A 109 1.42 -1.07 -2.71
N SER A 110 0.96 -2.31 -2.55
CA SER A 110 1.80 -3.50 -2.73
C SER A 110 2.26 -3.69 -4.18
N ILE A 111 1.40 -3.40 -5.14
CA ILE A 111 1.76 -3.45 -6.58
C ILE A 111 2.91 -2.46 -6.86
N VAL A 112 2.81 -1.24 -6.33
CA VAL A 112 3.89 -0.24 -6.44
C VAL A 112 5.15 -0.70 -5.72
N ALA A 113 5.02 -1.23 -4.50
CA ALA A 113 6.14 -1.74 -3.70
C ALA A 113 6.86 -2.90 -4.39
N MET A 114 6.12 -3.87 -4.95
CA MET A 114 6.71 -4.97 -5.72
C MET A 114 7.50 -4.47 -6.92
N ARG A 115 6.93 -3.57 -7.72
CA ARG A 115 7.63 -3.02 -8.88
C ARG A 115 8.88 -2.25 -8.45
N THR A 116 8.81 -1.51 -7.35
CA THR A 116 9.98 -0.82 -6.78
C THR A 116 11.09 -1.81 -6.44
N ALA A 117 10.77 -2.92 -5.75
CA ALA A 117 11.74 -3.95 -5.38
C ALA A 117 12.31 -4.72 -6.58
N ILE A 118 11.51 -4.95 -7.62
CA ILE A 118 11.94 -5.58 -8.88
C ILE A 118 12.95 -4.71 -9.63
N ASP A 119 12.68 -3.40 -9.73
CA ASP A 119 13.50 -2.48 -10.51
C ASP A 119 14.71 -1.92 -9.75
N ASN A 120 14.67 -1.95 -8.41
CA ASN A 120 15.70 -1.39 -7.55
C ASN A 120 16.09 -2.38 -6.42
N PRO A 121 16.53 -3.60 -6.74
CA PRO A 121 16.77 -4.64 -5.73
C PRO A 121 17.86 -4.28 -4.71
N GLU A 122 18.81 -3.39 -5.07
CA GLU A 122 19.86 -2.91 -4.19
C GLU A 122 19.36 -1.90 -3.15
N ARG A 123 18.21 -1.26 -3.40
CA ARG A 123 17.62 -0.22 -2.53
C ARG A 123 16.70 -0.81 -1.45
N VAL A 124 16.07 -1.95 -1.71
CA VAL A 124 15.03 -2.52 -0.85
C VAL A 124 15.61 -3.59 0.07
N LEU A 125 15.58 -3.33 1.39
CA LEU A 125 16.06 -4.24 2.45
C LEU A 125 15.13 -5.44 2.64
N THR A 126 13.82 -5.17 2.69
CA THR A 126 12.75 -6.16 2.77
C THR A 126 11.52 -5.64 2.05
N LEU A 127 10.70 -6.54 1.55
CA LEU A 127 9.40 -6.24 0.94
C LEU A 127 8.28 -6.94 1.71
N ALA A 128 7.21 -6.21 2.05
CA ALA A 128 6.00 -6.82 2.62
C ALA A 128 4.75 -6.40 1.85
N ASN A 129 3.97 -7.39 1.44
CA ASN A 129 2.72 -7.20 0.69
C ASN A 129 1.52 -7.61 1.54
N PHE A 130 0.51 -6.76 1.58
CA PHE A 130 -0.75 -7.01 2.25
C PHE A 130 -1.90 -6.98 1.24
N ALA A 131 -2.69 -8.04 1.18
CA ALA A 131 -3.86 -8.17 0.30
C ALA A 131 -3.56 -7.82 -1.16
N SER A 132 -2.49 -8.39 -1.73
CA SER A 132 -2.13 -8.14 -3.13
C SER A 132 -1.62 -9.40 -3.80
N THR A 133 -2.18 -9.71 -4.94
CA THR A 133 -1.63 -10.65 -5.93
C THR A 133 -0.49 -9.99 -6.71
N PRO A 134 0.29 -10.73 -7.53
CA PRO A 134 1.35 -10.14 -8.37
C PRO A 134 0.86 -9.12 -9.40
N GLY A 135 -0.44 -8.92 -9.49
CA GLY A 135 -1.09 -7.96 -10.37
C GLY A 135 -2.56 -8.27 -10.52
N LEU A 136 -3.32 -7.36 -11.09
CA LEU A 136 -4.78 -7.47 -11.25
C LEU A 136 -5.19 -8.03 -12.61
N LYS A 137 -4.27 -8.12 -13.58
CA LYS A 137 -4.59 -8.58 -14.94
C LYS A 137 -5.23 -9.98 -14.99
N PRO A 138 -4.75 -10.97 -14.20
CA PRO A 138 -5.38 -12.29 -14.15
C PRO A 138 -6.69 -12.32 -13.34
N SER A 139 -7.06 -11.25 -12.62
CA SER A 139 -8.26 -11.22 -11.80
C SER A 139 -9.53 -11.07 -12.64
N ASN A 140 -10.68 -11.48 -12.06
CA ASN A 140 -12.00 -11.31 -12.68
C ASN A 140 -12.64 -9.95 -12.37
N ILE A 141 -11.86 -8.97 -11.88
CA ILE A 141 -12.38 -7.64 -11.55
C ILE A 141 -12.82 -6.93 -12.83
N ASP A 142 -14.08 -6.53 -12.88
CA ASP A 142 -14.58 -5.60 -13.89
C ASP A 142 -14.32 -4.15 -13.44
N MET A 143 -13.15 -3.64 -13.80
CA MET A 143 -12.74 -2.28 -13.44
C MET A 143 -13.61 -1.22 -14.12
N ASN A 144 -14.14 -1.51 -15.32
CA ASN A 144 -15.03 -0.60 -16.01
C ASN A 144 -16.37 -0.45 -15.26
N LYS A 145 -16.89 -1.56 -14.71
CA LYS A 145 -18.09 -1.51 -13.87
C LYS A 145 -17.90 -0.63 -12.64
N TRP A 146 -16.72 -0.73 -11.99
CA TRP A 146 -16.39 0.12 -10.84
C TRP A 146 -16.29 1.59 -11.24
N VAL A 147 -15.54 1.90 -12.29
CA VAL A 147 -15.37 3.28 -12.79
C VAL A 147 -16.72 3.88 -13.17
N ASN A 148 -17.56 3.16 -13.92
CA ASN A 148 -18.88 3.64 -14.33
C ASN A 148 -19.82 3.84 -13.13
N GLY A 149 -19.80 2.92 -12.16
CA GLY A 149 -20.58 3.04 -10.93
C GLY A 149 -20.18 4.27 -10.11
N ILE A 150 -18.88 4.50 -9.95
CA ILE A 150 -18.35 5.67 -9.24
C ILE A 150 -18.68 6.97 -9.98
N LYS A 151 -18.53 7.01 -11.31
CA LYS A 151 -18.90 8.19 -12.11
C LYS A 151 -20.38 8.51 -12.03
N ALA A 152 -21.24 7.50 -12.01
CA ALA A 152 -22.70 7.69 -11.98
C ALA A 152 -23.22 8.21 -10.64
N LYS A 153 -22.68 7.77 -9.51
CA LYS A 153 -23.23 8.04 -8.16
C LYS A 153 -22.22 8.62 -7.15
N GLY A 154 -20.99 8.83 -7.57
CA GLY A 154 -19.89 9.30 -6.70
C GLY A 154 -19.30 8.21 -5.82
N PHE A 155 -18.08 8.46 -5.31
CA PHE A 155 -17.38 7.52 -4.44
C PHE A 155 -18.15 7.19 -3.16
N LYS A 156 -18.74 8.19 -2.51
CA LYS A 156 -19.41 8.00 -1.24
C LYS A 156 -20.51 6.95 -1.36
N SER A 157 -21.46 7.14 -2.28
CA SER A 157 -22.58 6.20 -2.50
C SER A 157 -22.09 4.81 -2.92
N PHE A 158 -21.07 4.74 -3.80
CA PHE A 158 -20.47 3.48 -4.21
C PHE A 158 -19.87 2.70 -3.02
N LEU A 159 -19.19 3.40 -2.10
CA LEU A 159 -18.59 2.78 -0.92
C LEU A 159 -19.63 2.38 0.11
N GLU A 160 -20.65 3.21 0.34
CA GLU A 160 -21.77 2.90 1.24
C GLU A 160 -22.52 1.63 0.81
N GLU A 161 -22.75 1.44 -0.48
CA GLU A 161 -23.40 0.24 -1.02
C GLU A 161 -22.54 -1.04 -0.90
N THR A 162 -21.22 -0.91 -0.87
CA THR A 162 -20.28 -2.05 -0.81
C THR A 162 -19.61 -2.22 0.54
N ILE A 163 -20.04 -1.47 1.56
CA ILE A 163 -19.31 -1.42 2.85
C ILE A 163 -19.38 -2.74 3.61
N GLU A 164 -20.49 -3.45 3.57
CA GLU A 164 -20.67 -4.73 4.24
C GLU A 164 -19.83 -5.84 3.60
N GLU A 165 -19.68 -5.82 2.27
CA GLU A 165 -18.79 -6.75 1.56
C GLU A 165 -17.32 -6.51 1.90
N ARG A 166 -16.97 -5.25 2.14
CA ARG A 166 -15.60 -4.84 2.50
C ARG A 166 -15.25 -5.17 3.95
N PHE A 167 -16.24 -5.09 4.84
CA PHE A 167 -16.09 -5.21 6.29
C PHE A 167 -17.22 -6.04 6.92
N PRO A 168 -17.42 -7.31 6.52
CA PRO A 168 -18.58 -8.12 6.93
C PRO A 168 -18.69 -8.34 8.45
N ASN A 169 -17.58 -8.22 9.18
CA ASN A 169 -17.50 -8.51 10.62
C ASN A 169 -17.21 -7.27 11.47
N VAL A 170 -17.14 -6.08 10.87
CA VAL A 170 -16.81 -4.84 11.60
C VAL A 170 -18.09 -4.19 12.11
N GLN A 171 -18.24 -4.09 13.45
CA GLN A 171 -19.40 -3.50 14.12
C GLN A 171 -19.23 -2.01 14.46
N ASP A 172 -18.00 -1.48 14.39
CA ASP A 172 -17.72 -0.07 14.68
C ASP A 172 -18.25 0.84 13.55
N LYS A 173 -19.45 1.35 13.75
CA LYS A 173 -20.10 2.29 12.80
C LYS A 173 -19.31 3.59 12.63
N GLY A 174 -18.59 4.03 13.64
CA GLY A 174 -17.73 5.21 13.58
C GLY A 174 -16.57 4.99 12.60
N PHE A 175 -15.94 3.82 12.69
CA PHE A 175 -14.88 3.42 11.75
C PHE A 175 -15.42 3.31 10.32
N LEU A 176 -16.55 2.61 10.10
CA LEU A 176 -17.13 2.44 8.77
C LEU A 176 -17.47 3.78 8.11
N LYS A 177 -18.08 4.70 8.86
CA LYS A 177 -18.37 6.07 8.40
C LYS A 177 -17.09 6.81 8.04
N TRP A 178 -16.08 6.77 8.93
CA TRP A 178 -14.79 7.41 8.69
C TRP A 178 -14.08 6.84 7.46
N PHE A 179 -14.10 5.51 7.27
CA PHE A 179 -13.52 4.84 6.10
C PHE A 179 -14.16 5.34 4.80
N VAL A 180 -15.49 5.41 4.74
CA VAL A 180 -16.22 5.94 3.58
C VAL A 180 -15.84 7.39 3.32
N GLU A 181 -15.87 8.24 4.35
CA GLU A 181 -15.54 9.67 4.22
C GLU A 181 -14.08 9.91 3.79
N GLU A 182 -13.15 9.14 4.32
CA GLU A 182 -11.74 9.26 3.94
C GLU A 182 -11.49 8.78 2.51
N SER A 183 -12.06 7.64 2.14
CA SER A 183 -11.90 7.06 0.80
C SER A 183 -12.62 7.88 -0.28
N ALA A 184 -13.75 8.49 0.05
CA ALA A 184 -14.53 9.34 -0.85
C ALA A 184 -13.85 10.68 -1.21
N LYS A 185 -12.74 11.02 -0.56
CA LYS A 185 -11.90 12.17 -0.96
C LYS A 185 -11.10 11.91 -2.24
N THR A 186 -11.04 10.65 -2.69
CA THR A 186 -10.36 10.30 -3.93
C THR A 186 -11.09 10.94 -5.11
N ASP A 187 -10.32 11.59 -5.99
CA ASP A 187 -10.86 12.21 -7.19
C ASP A 187 -11.39 11.15 -8.17
N VAL A 188 -12.59 11.37 -8.71
CA VAL A 188 -13.28 10.40 -9.59
C VAL A 188 -12.53 10.24 -10.92
N ASP A 189 -12.04 11.31 -11.51
CA ASP A 189 -11.33 11.27 -12.79
C ASP A 189 -9.94 10.68 -12.63
N LEU A 190 -9.29 10.91 -11.48
CA LEU A 190 -8.08 10.18 -11.12
C LEU A 190 -8.34 8.68 -11.09
N PHE A 191 -9.36 8.22 -10.35
CA PHE A 191 -9.64 6.79 -10.25
C PHE A 191 -10.01 6.18 -11.60
N ALA A 192 -10.69 6.91 -12.46
CA ALA A 192 -11.02 6.47 -13.81
C ALA A 192 -9.79 6.22 -14.71
N ARG A 193 -8.65 6.81 -14.37
CA ARG A 193 -7.34 6.57 -15.01
C ARG A 193 -6.51 5.53 -14.23
N PHE A 194 -6.49 5.63 -12.92
CA PHE A 194 -5.70 4.78 -12.03
C PHE A 194 -6.18 3.32 -12.03
N GLY A 195 -7.48 3.11 -11.91
CA GLY A 195 -8.06 1.75 -11.84
C GLY A 195 -7.75 0.89 -13.06
N PRO A 196 -8.06 1.35 -14.29
CA PRO A 196 -7.71 0.62 -15.52
C PRO A 196 -6.20 0.39 -15.66
N MET A 197 -5.36 1.36 -15.31
CA MET A 197 -3.91 1.21 -15.31
C MET A 197 -3.47 0.06 -14.39
N MET A 198 -4.01 -0.01 -13.17
CA MET A 198 -3.72 -1.09 -12.23
C MET A 198 -4.24 -2.45 -12.72
N LYS A 199 -5.36 -2.48 -13.45
CA LYS A 199 -5.96 -3.71 -14.00
C LYS A 199 -5.05 -4.41 -15.02
N GLU A 200 -4.21 -3.66 -15.72
CA GLU A 200 -3.29 -4.23 -16.72
C GLU A 200 -2.00 -4.82 -16.13
N VAL A 201 -1.81 -4.72 -14.81
CA VAL A 201 -0.58 -5.18 -14.17
C VAL A 201 -0.56 -6.69 -14.00
N ASP A 202 0.57 -7.29 -14.40
CA ASP A 202 0.96 -8.66 -14.08
C ASP A 202 2.49 -8.75 -13.97
N TYR A 203 2.99 -8.96 -12.76
CA TYR A 203 4.43 -9.11 -12.48
C TYR A 203 4.87 -10.57 -12.33
N THR A 204 4.02 -11.54 -12.63
CA THR A 204 4.31 -12.97 -12.44
C THR A 204 5.67 -13.36 -13.02
N ALA A 205 5.96 -12.94 -14.25
CA ALA A 205 7.22 -13.24 -14.92
C ALA A 205 8.45 -12.56 -14.28
N ASP A 206 8.26 -11.42 -13.59
CA ASP A 206 9.34 -10.63 -13.00
C ASP A 206 9.61 -10.96 -11.51
N LEU A 207 8.72 -11.72 -10.85
CA LEU A 207 8.81 -12.01 -9.40
C LEU A 207 10.17 -12.61 -9.00
N HIS A 208 10.80 -13.42 -9.85
CA HIS A 208 12.11 -14.02 -9.60
C HIS A 208 13.24 -12.98 -9.42
N ARG A 209 13.02 -11.73 -9.82
CA ARG A 209 13.95 -10.60 -9.65
C ARG A 209 13.89 -9.99 -8.25
N ILE A 210 12.90 -10.32 -7.43
CA ILE A 210 12.84 -9.90 -6.02
C ILE A 210 13.91 -10.68 -5.27
N LYS A 211 14.92 -9.97 -4.75
CA LYS A 211 16.10 -10.57 -4.07
C LYS A 211 16.06 -10.41 -2.56
N CYS A 212 15.33 -9.40 -2.07
CA CYS A 212 15.20 -9.16 -0.63
C CYS A 212 14.25 -10.19 0.03
N PRO A 213 14.38 -10.40 1.35
CA PRO A 213 13.36 -11.11 2.12
C PRO A 213 11.97 -10.52 1.87
N MET A 214 10.98 -11.37 1.70
CA MET A 214 9.62 -10.96 1.34
C MET A 214 8.59 -11.62 2.27
N LEU A 215 7.63 -10.83 2.73
CA LEU A 215 6.45 -11.26 3.47
C LEU A 215 5.20 -11.04 2.62
N ASN A 216 4.33 -12.04 2.54
CA ASN A 216 3.01 -11.95 1.93
C ASN A 216 1.93 -12.25 2.96
N VAL A 217 1.10 -11.26 3.29
CA VAL A 217 -0.06 -11.41 4.16
C VAL A 217 -1.32 -11.38 3.31
N MET A 218 -1.99 -12.52 3.26
CA MET A 218 -3.04 -12.79 2.29
C MET A 218 -4.39 -13.00 2.97
N PRO A 219 -5.45 -12.28 2.51
CA PRO A 219 -6.80 -12.52 3.01
C PRO A 219 -7.32 -13.88 2.51
N GLY A 220 -7.95 -14.64 3.41
CA GLY A 220 -8.47 -15.97 3.10
C GLY A 220 -9.75 -15.96 2.28
N HIS A 221 -10.45 -14.81 2.25
CA HIS A 221 -11.69 -14.62 1.49
C HIS A 221 -11.63 -13.31 0.68
N ASP A 222 -10.71 -13.25 -0.29
CA ASP A 222 -10.48 -12.07 -1.12
C ASP A 222 -11.33 -12.10 -2.40
N PRO A 223 -12.30 -11.16 -2.57
CA PRO A 223 -13.06 -11.08 -3.82
C PRO A 223 -12.24 -10.55 -5.01
N LEU A 224 -11.07 -9.94 -4.75
CA LEU A 224 -10.20 -9.35 -5.76
C LEU A 224 -9.08 -10.27 -6.22
N GLY A 225 -8.77 -11.33 -5.46
CA GLY A 225 -7.74 -12.29 -5.75
C GLY A 225 -8.12 -13.70 -5.34
N SER A 226 -7.76 -14.68 -6.15
CA SER A 226 -7.96 -16.08 -5.82
C SER A 226 -6.76 -16.67 -5.08
N LYS A 227 -6.98 -17.77 -4.33
CA LYS A 227 -5.90 -18.50 -3.67
C LYS A 227 -4.81 -18.91 -4.68
N ALA A 228 -5.19 -19.36 -5.87
CA ALA A 228 -4.25 -19.73 -6.93
C ALA A 228 -3.34 -18.56 -7.36
N GLN A 229 -3.89 -17.34 -7.44
CA GLN A 229 -3.10 -16.14 -7.75
C GLN A 229 -2.12 -15.77 -6.63
N TYR A 230 -2.46 -16.03 -5.38
CA TYR A 230 -1.54 -15.86 -4.24
C TYR A 230 -0.45 -16.95 -4.20
N GLU A 231 -0.77 -18.18 -4.57
CA GLU A 231 0.20 -19.29 -4.61
C GLU A 231 1.33 -19.08 -5.66
N VAL A 232 1.13 -18.20 -6.63
CA VAL A 232 2.16 -17.81 -7.60
C VAL A 232 3.44 -17.29 -6.91
N TYR A 233 3.31 -16.59 -5.79
CA TYR A 233 4.48 -16.14 -5.01
C TYR A 233 5.35 -17.31 -4.57
N ARG A 234 4.77 -18.43 -4.11
CA ARG A 234 5.54 -19.61 -3.65
C ARG A 234 6.37 -20.23 -4.77
N GLN A 235 5.87 -20.17 -6.00
CA GLN A 235 6.54 -20.72 -7.16
C GLN A 235 7.72 -19.85 -7.60
N HIS A 236 7.57 -18.53 -7.56
CA HIS A 236 8.53 -17.58 -8.14
C HIS A 236 9.44 -16.90 -7.09
N VAL A 237 9.04 -16.86 -5.80
CA VAL A 237 9.80 -16.29 -4.69
C VAL A 237 9.81 -17.28 -3.53
N PRO A 238 10.50 -18.43 -3.66
CA PRO A 238 10.43 -19.53 -2.70
C PRO A 238 10.99 -19.18 -1.31
N HIS A 239 11.78 -18.12 -1.21
CA HIS A 239 12.33 -17.61 0.06
C HIS A 239 11.39 -16.62 0.77
N SER A 240 10.17 -16.40 0.28
CA SER A 240 9.21 -15.51 0.93
C SER A 240 8.43 -16.21 2.05
N GLU A 241 8.05 -15.44 3.07
CA GLU A 241 7.18 -15.86 4.16
C GLU A 241 5.71 -15.60 3.80
N TYR A 242 4.78 -16.43 4.33
CA TYR A 242 3.36 -16.36 4.00
C TYR A 242 2.53 -16.43 5.26
N ILE A 243 1.56 -15.53 5.38
CA ILE A 243 0.56 -15.55 6.45
C ILE A 243 -0.83 -15.46 5.81
N TRP A 244 -1.67 -16.44 6.10
CA TRP A 244 -3.07 -16.41 5.70
C TRP A 244 -3.94 -15.86 6.84
N TYR A 245 -4.80 -14.93 6.51
CA TYR A 245 -5.82 -14.41 7.41
C TYR A 245 -7.15 -15.03 7.02
N ASP A 246 -7.35 -16.30 7.47
CA ASP A 246 -8.54 -17.07 7.13
C ASP A 246 -9.82 -16.34 7.48
N GLY A 247 -10.81 -16.40 6.58
CA GLY A 247 -12.12 -15.78 6.73
C GLY A 247 -12.15 -14.25 6.60
N LEU A 248 -10.99 -13.58 6.43
CA LEU A 248 -10.95 -12.13 6.27
C LEU A 248 -11.03 -11.73 4.80
N PRO A 249 -11.77 -10.63 4.49
CA PRO A 249 -11.90 -10.08 3.14
C PRO A 249 -10.68 -9.24 2.74
N HIS A 250 -10.70 -8.65 1.55
CA HIS A 250 -9.60 -7.86 0.99
C HIS A 250 -9.03 -6.78 1.91
N ASN A 251 -9.89 -6.08 2.64
CA ASN A 251 -9.51 -4.90 3.44
C ASN A 251 -8.87 -5.24 4.80
N ILE A 252 -8.01 -6.27 4.87
CA ILE A 252 -7.34 -6.72 6.12
C ILE A 252 -6.57 -5.58 6.80
N THR A 253 -5.94 -4.71 6.04
CA THR A 253 -5.12 -3.60 6.56
C THR A 253 -5.92 -2.56 7.33
N ASP A 254 -7.23 -2.53 7.14
CA ASP A 254 -8.16 -1.63 7.81
C ASP A 254 -9.03 -2.37 8.84
N SER A 255 -9.38 -3.65 8.59
CA SER A 255 -10.24 -4.44 9.49
C SER A 255 -9.50 -5.02 10.69
N VAL A 256 -8.23 -5.40 10.51
CA VAL A 256 -7.36 -5.94 11.57
C VAL A 256 -5.97 -5.28 11.55
N PRO A 257 -5.91 -3.94 11.61
CA PRO A 257 -4.69 -3.19 11.37
C PRO A 257 -3.59 -3.47 12.39
N GLU A 258 -3.95 -3.69 13.65
CA GLU A 258 -3.00 -4.00 14.71
C GLU A 258 -2.31 -5.35 14.44
N ARG A 259 -3.06 -6.38 14.05
CA ARG A 259 -2.51 -7.70 13.68
C ARG A 259 -1.57 -7.59 12.47
N CYS A 260 -1.96 -6.82 11.45
CA CYS A 260 -1.10 -6.57 10.28
C CYS A 260 0.22 -5.89 10.68
N ALA A 261 0.15 -4.87 11.54
CA ALA A 261 1.33 -4.14 12.00
C ALA A 261 2.25 -5.02 12.86
N GLU A 262 1.71 -5.87 13.74
CA GLU A 262 2.46 -6.81 14.56
C GLU A 262 3.18 -7.88 13.72
N ASP A 263 2.50 -8.45 12.72
CA ASP A 263 3.09 -9.46 11.83
C ASP A 263 4.18 -8.81 10.95
N LEU A 264 3.96 -7.58 10.47
CA LEU A 264 5.00 -6.80 9.80
C LEU A 264 6.19 -6.54 10.72
N LEU A 265 5.95 -6.10 11.96
CA LEU A 265 7.01 -5.83 12.93
C LEU A 265 7.86 -7.08 13.19
N LYS A 266 7.23 -8.23 13.45
CA LYS A 266 7.93 -9.50 13.65
C LYS A 266 8.84 -9.83 12.47
N PHE A 267 8.34 -9.65 11.26
CA PHE A 267 9.11 -9.87 10.03
C PHE A 267 10.29 -8.89 9.92
N LEU A 268 10.06 -7.59 10.11
CA LEU A 268 11.10 -6.57 10.00
C LEU A 268 12.21 -6.76 11.04
N LEU A 269 11.87 -7.13 12.28
CA LEU A 269 12.86 -7.35 13.35
C LEU A 269 13.80 -8.53 13.06
N LYS A 270 13.35 -9.57 12.34
CA LYS A 270 14.23 -10.67 11.87
C LYS A 270 15.29 -10.19 10.88
N HIS A 271 15.08 -9.05 10.25
CA HIS A 271 15.92 -8.53 9.17
C HIS A 271 16.55 -7.17 9.49
N LYS A 272 16.37 -6.68 10.72
CA LYS A 272 16.99 -5.44 11.22
C LYS A 272 18.51 -5.59 11.30
N GLY A 273 19.26 -4.50 11.03
CA GLY A 273 20.72 -4.49 11.02
C GLY A 273 21.33 -4.91 9.68
N ARG A 274 20.56 -4.95 8.61
CA ARG A 274 21.05 -5.24 7.23
C ARG A 274 21.23 -3.98 6.38
N ALA A 275 20.99 -2.78 6.96
CA ALA A 275 21.10 -1.49 6.28
C ALA A 275 22.54 -1.08 5.99
#